data_ed988ee42044589b6ab90e7fbf827849
#
_entry.id   ed988ee42044589b6ab90e7fbf827849
#
_cell.length_a   1.000
_cell.length_b   1.000
_cell.length_c   1.000
_cell.angle_alpha   90.00
_cell.angle_beta   90.00
_cell.angle_gamma   90.00
#
_symmetry.space_group_name_H-M   'P 1'
#
loop_
_entity.id
_entity.type
_entity.pdbx_description
1 polymer ?
#
loop_
_entity_poly.entity_id
_entity_poly.type
_entity_poly.pdbx_seq_one_letter_code
_entity_poly.pdbx_strand_id
1 'polypeptide(L)'
;MKHLFGKAILVGGVFALAACQTVEPGSPEATAIAIKEAKEETVTTNQQIVSDIPDWCLNVPSSNFALYRCGIGESSNLNMARNRATLDAKRGLADSIDSQISSRMEDFLDATGTGDNEQIRQRSEIVTKNVTVEAQLVGYKEINAESQSVGTKFIHYVLIEYPIGQANQALLNQIKQDEILSTTEAADAAMAELEAEIEKKRSGS
;
A
#
# COMPACT_ATOMS: atom_id res chain seq x y z
N MET A 1 19.52 -38.90 83.57
CA MET A 1 18.67 -37.80 84.11
C MET A 1 18.14 -37.01 82.90
N LYS A 2 16.84 -36.81 82.91
CA LYS A 2 16.04 -35.83 82.20
C LYS A 2 15.68 -36.16 80.73
N HIS A 3 14.43 -36.53 80.65
CA HIS A 3 13.49 -36.55 79.53
C HIS A 3 13.48 -35.29 78.72
N LEU A 4 13.28 -35.36 77.42
CA LEU A 4 12.48 -34.35 76.71
C LEU A 4 11.69 -34.97 75.55
N PHE A 5 10.38 -34.84 75.70
CA PHE A 5 9.36 -35.14 74.70
C PHE A 5 9.50 -34.29 73.45
N GLY A 6 9.56 -34.90 72.28
CA GLY A 6 9.46 -34.24 70.98
C GLY A 6 8.11 -34.57 70.33
N LYS A 7 7.28 -33.57 70.14
CA LYS A 7 5.97 -33.62 69.48
C LYS A 7 6.11 -34.00 68.01
N ALA A 8 5.47 -35.06 67.58
CA ALA A 8 5.26 -35.35 66.16
C ALA A 8 4.18 -34.39 65.61
N ILE A 9 4.55 -33.56 64.63
CA ILE A 9 3.62 -32.77 63.84
C ILE A 9 3.31 -33.60 62.58
N LEU A 10 2.07 -34.10 62.53
CA LEU A 10 1.51 -34.69 61.33
C LEU A 10 1.12 -33.55 60.36
N VAL A 11 1.96 -33.33 59.33
CA VAL A 11 1.61 -32.46 58.23
C VAL A 11 0.78 -33.30 57.24
N GLY A 12 -0.53 -33.10 57.29
CA GLY A 12 -1.45 -33.65 56.31
C GLY A 12 -1.26 -32.96 54.96
N GLY A 13 -0.56 -33.65 54.03
CA GLY A 13 -0.47 -33.20 52.66
C GLY A 13 -1.82 -33.38 51.97
N VAL A 14 -2.48 -32.28 51.67
CA VAL A 14 -3.61 -32.26 50.74
C VAL A 14 -3.03 -32.38 49.33
N PHE A 15 -3.07 -33.61 48.82
CA PHE A 15 -2.86 -33.87 47.40
C PHE A 15 -4.08 -33.34 46.64
N ALA A 16 -4.00 -32.12 46.10
CA ALA A 16 -4.92 -31.62 45.10
C ALA A 16 -4.67 -32.45 43.83
N LEU A 17 -5.51 -33.45 43.59
CA LEU A 17 -5.63 -34.13 42.30
C LEU A 17 -6.14 -33.10 41.29
N ALA A 18 -5.24 -32.50 40.53
CA ALA A 18 -5.59 -31.80 39.32
C ALA A 18 -6.13 -32.86 38.36
N ALA A 19 -7.45 -33.01 38.34
CA ALA A 19 -8.12 -33.80 37.31
C ALA A 19 -7.86 -33.12 35.95
N CYS A 20 -6.91 -33.61 35.19
CA CYS A 20 -6.85 -33.35 33.76
C CYS A 20 -8.16 -33.86 33.17
N GLN A 21 -9.12 -32.98 32.95
CA GLN A 21 -10.30 -33.30 32.17
C GLN A 21 -9.81 -33.48 30.74
N THR A 22 -9.71 -34.75 30.34
CA THR A 22 -9.48 -35.14 28.93
C THR A 22 -10.78 -34.84 28.19
N VAL A 23 -10.78 -33.74 27.43
CA VAL A 23 -11.92 -33.38 26.57
C VAL A 23 -12.03 -34.41 25.47
N GLU A 24 -13.21 -35.04 25.33
CA GLU A 24 -13.44 -36.07 24.31
C GLU A 24 -13.30 -35.46 22.89
N PRO A 25 -12.54 -36.13 21.99
CA PRO A 25 -12.44 -35.68 20.60
C PRO A 25 -13.83 -35.63 19.93
N GLY A 26 -14.19 -34.45 19.36
CA GLY A 26 -15.48 -34.25 18.69
C GLY A 26 -16.59 -33.72 19.62
N SER A 27 -16.33 -33.52 20.91
CA SER A 27 -17.29 -32.85 21.80
C SER A 27 -17.44 -31.35 21.44
N PRO A 28 -18.59 -30.72 21.79
CA PRO A 28 -18.74 -29.25 21.63
C PRO A 28 -17.65 -28.45 22.33
N GLU A 29 -17.17 -28.94 23.48
CA GLU A 29 -16.08 -28.32 24.25
C GLU A 29 -14.74 -28.44 23.52
N ALA A 30 -14.41 -29.62 22.94
CA ALA A 30 -13.21 -29.79 22.11
C ALA A 30 -13.22 -28.87 20.88
N THR A 31 -14.38 -28.72 20.25
CA THR A 31 -14.56 -27.83 19.11
C THR A 31 -14.38 -26.35 19.51
N ALA A 32 -14.92 -25.96 20.65
CA ALA A 32 -14.78 -24.59 21.17
C ALA A 32 -13.31 -24.25 21.52
N ILE A 33 -12.57 -25.19 22.11
CA ILE A 33 -11.15 -25.05 22.43
C ILE A 33 -10.35 -24.91 21.12
N ALA A 34 -10.58 -25.81 20.13
CA ALA A 34 -9.87 -25.75 18.85
C ALA A 34 -10.13 -24.43 18.09
N ILE A 35 -11.36 -23.90 18.12
CA ILE A 35 -11.68 -22.60 17.52
C ILE A 35 -10.95 -21.46 18.25
N LYS A 36 -10.87 -21.53 19.57
CA LYS A 36 -10.16 -20.51 20.36
C LYS A 36 -8.67 -20.52 20.09
N GLU A 37 -8.04 -21.70 20.07
CA GLU A 37 -6.62 -21.86 19.77
C GLU A 37 -6.30 -21.38 18.34
N ALA A 38 -7.09 -21.76 17.34
CA ALA A 38 -6.93 -21.29 15.97
C ALA A 38 -7.08 -19.76 15.84
N LYS A 39 -7.98 -19.16 16.64
CA LYS A 39 -8.14 -17.70 16.68
C LYS A 39 -6.94 -17.01 17.33
N GLU A 40 -6.43 -17.55 18.43
CA GLU A 40 -5.24 -17.01 19.11
C GLU A 40 -3.99 -17.13 18.22
N GLU A 41 -3.81 -18.27 17.54
CA GLU A 41 -2.74 -18.45 16.57
C GLU A 41 -2.84 -17.45 15.41
N THR A 42 -4.05 -17.23 14.88
CA THR A 42 -4.29 -16.23 13.82
C THR A 42 -3.96 -14.82 14.29
N VAL A 43 -4.36 -14.44 15.51
CA VAL A 43 -4.08 -13.11 16.08
C VAL A 43 -2.57 -12.93 16.26
N THR A 44 -1.87 -13.92 16.79
CA THR A 44 -0.42 -13.89 17.00
C THR A 44 0.32 -13.76 15.66
N THR A 45 -0.08 -14.54 14.66
CA THR A 45 0.48 -14.50 13.31
C THR A 45 0.26 -13.13 12.66
N ASN A 46 -0.93 -12.57 12.78
CA ASN A 46 -1.22 -11.23 12.22
C ASN A 46 -0.42 -10.12 12.94
N GLN A 47 -0.26 -10.20 14.25
CA GLN A 47 0.57 -9.26 15.00
C GLN A 47 2.04 -9.34 14.56
N GLN A 48 2.56 -10.54 14.34
CA GLN A 48 3.90 -10.73 13.84
C GLN A 48 4.07 -10.16 12.42
N ILE A 49 3.13 -10.44 11.52
CA ILE A 49 3.15 -9.88 10.14
C ILE A 49 3.21 -8.35 10.19
N VAL A 50 2.39 -7.72 11.05
CA VAL A 50 2.39 -6.26 11.16
C VAL A 50 3.70 -5.72 11.73
N SER A 51 4.30 -6.41 12.73
CA SER A 51 5.59 -6.00 13.32
C SER A 51 6.76 -6.16 12.34
N ASP A 52 6.64 -7.06 11.38
CA ASP A 52 7.69 -7.41 10.42
C ASP A 52 7.58 -6.61 9.10
N ILE A 53 6.56 -5.73 8.98
CA ILE A 53 6.48 -4.83 7.82
C ILE A 53 7.68 -3.87 7.84
N PRO A 54 8.45 -3.76 6.75
CA PRO A 54 9.59 -2.85 6.70
C PRO A 54 9.18 -1.39 6.94
N ASP A 55 9.98 -0.64 7.70
CA ASP A 55 9.71 0.76 8.03
C ASP A 55 9.47 1.64 6.80
N TRP A 56 10.21 1.41 5.73
CA TRP A 56 10.06 2.13 4.47
C TRP A 56 8.74 1.84 3.74
N CYS A 57 8.06 0.74 4.09
CA CYS A 57 6.74 0.39 3.57
C CYS A 57 5.63 1.00 4.44
N LEU A 58 5.79 1.03 5.77
CA LEU A 58 4.87 1.70 6.70
C LEU A 58 4.94 3.23 6.55
N ASN A 59 6.15 3.76 6.44
CA ASN A 59 6.45 5.18 6.33
C ASN A 59 6.94 5.50 4.92
N VAL A 60 6.02 5.40 3.95
CA VAL A 60 6.34 5.67 2.54
C VAL A 60 6.87 7.10 2.39
N PRO A 61 8.01 7.33 1.71
CA PRO A 61 8.55 8.66 1.49
C PRO A 61 7.54 9.60 0.83
N SER A 62 7.61 10.88 1.16
CA SER A 62 6.84 11.94 0.52
C SER A 62 7.79 12.93 -0.15
N SER A 63 7.51 13.29 -1.40
CA SER A 63 8.31 14.25 -2.17
C SER A 63 7.40 15.07 -3.08
N ASN A 64 7.82 16.30 -3.34
CA ASN A 64 7.18 17.16 -4.35
C ASN A 64 7.58 16.77 -5.80
N PHE A 65 8.55 15.85 -5.96
CA PHE A 65 9.15 15.50 -7.25
C PHE A 65 8.82 14.09 -7.71
N ALA A 66 8.40 13.22 -6.77
CA ALA A 66 8.10 11.83 -7.08
C ALA A 66 6.94 11.30 -6.24
N LEU A 67 6.21 10.36 -6.81
CA LEU A 67 5.20 9.54 -6.13
C LEU A 67 5.84 8.24 -5.68
N TYR A 68 5.50 7.82 -4.47
CA TYR A 68 5.98 6.57 -3.90
C TYR A 68 4.80 5.69 -3.53
N ARG A 69 4.92 4.38 -3.76
CA ARG A 69 3.94 3.40 -3.30
C ARG A 69 4.64 2.13 -2.85
N CYS A 70 4.27 1.67 -1.67
CA CYS A 70 4.60 0.32 -1.24
C CYS A 70 3.49 -0.63 -1.69
N GLY A 71 3.88 -1.77 -2.23
CA GLY A 71 3.00 -2.89 -2.53
C GLY A 71 3.36 -4.12 -1.73
N ILE A 72 2.35 -4.89 -1.37
CA ILE A 72 2.48 -6.12 -0.58
C ILE A 72 1.88 -7.27 -1.36
N GLY A 73 2.61 -8.39 -1.44
CA GLY A 73 2.16 -9.58 -2.12
C GLY A 73 2.42 -10.84 -1.31
N GLU A 74 1.41 -11.68 -1.16
CA GLU A 74 1.49 -12.94 -0.45
C GLU A 74 1.25 -14.13 -1.39
N SER A 75 2.05 -15.19 -1.26
CA SER A 75 1.86 -16.46 -1.98
C SER A 75 2.69 -17.56 -1.35
N SER A 76 2.29 -18.84 -1.57
CA SER A 76 3.15 -20.00 -1.30
C SER A 76 4.35 -20.11 -2.27
N ASN A 77 4.37 -19.34 -3.34
CA ASN A 77 5.47 -19.24 -4.30
C ASN A 77 6.07 -17.84 -4.27
N LEU A 78 7.38 -17.73 -4.04
CA LEU A 78 8.08 -16.44 -3.90
C LEU A 78 7.95 -15.55 -5.15
N ASN A 79 8.04 -16.12 -6.35
CA ASN A 79 7.90 -15.32 -7.58
C ASN A 79 6.49 -14.77 -7.75
N MET A 80 5.48 -15.53 -7.34
CA MET A 80 4.09 -15.06 -7.32
C MET A 80 3.87 -13.97 -6.27
N ALA A 81 4.49 -14.09 -5.09
CA ALA A 81 4.44 -13.03 -4.07
C ALA A 81 5.05 -11.73 -4.61
N ARG A 82 6.22 -11.80 -5.26
CA ARG A 82 6.87 -10.66 -5.92
C ARG A 82 5.98 -10.00 -6.97
N ASN A 83 5.42 -10.79 -7.88
CA ASN A 83 4.54 -10.27 -8.92
C ASN A 83 3.30 -9.58 -8.33
N ARG A 84 2.70 -10.14 -7.27
CA ARG A 84 1.55 -9.55 -6.58
C ARG A 84 1.91 -8.23 -5.93
N ALA A 85 3.05 -8.15 -5.22
CA ALA A 85 3.52 -6.93 -4.59
C ALA A 85 3.75 -5.81 -5.62
N THR A 86 4.44 -6.13 -6.73
CA THR A 86 4.67 -5.15 -7.80
C THR A 86 3.36 -4.68 -8.44
N LEU A 87 2.39 -5.58 -8.65
CA LEU A 87 1.08 -5.21 -9.18
C LEU A 87 0.29 -4.33 -8.21
N ASP A 88 0.36 -4.63 -6.92
CA ASP A 88 -0.29 -3.85 -5.87
C ASP A 88 0.29 -2.42 -5.80
N ALA A 89 1.62 -2.30 -5.75
CA ALA A 89 2.30 -1.00 -5.80
C ALA A 89 1.93 -0.19 -7.04
N LYS A 90 1.90 -0.83 -8.22
CA LYS A 90 1.52 -0.18 -9.48
C LYS A 90 0.09 0.32 -9.48
N ARG A 91 -0.86 -0.41 -8.90
CA ARG A 91 -2.26 0.04 -8.78
C ARG A 91 -2.35 1.30 -7.93
N GLY A 92 -1.77 1.28 -6.73
CA GLY A 92 -1.77 2.45 -5.87
C GLY A 92 -1.02 3.65 -6.48
N LEU A 93 0.02 3.41 -7.30
CA LEU A 93 0.70 4.45 -8.04
C LEU A 93 -0.21 5.03 -9.14
N ALA A 94 -0.90 4.17 -9.89
CA ALA A 94 -1.84 4.57 -10.93
C ALA A 94 -2.94 5.49 -10.40
N ASP A 95 -3.56 5.12 -9.26
CA ASP A 95 -4.59 5.93 -8.60
C ASP A 95 -4.05 7.32 -8.21
N SER A 96 -2.79 7.37 -7.79
CA SER A 96 -2.13 8.64 -7.41
C SER A 96 -1.80 9.51 -8.61
N ILE A 97 -1.37 8.90 -9.71
CA ILE A 97 -1.12 9.61 -10.98
C ILE A 97 -2.43 10.14 -11.53
N ASP A 98 -3.47 9.31 -11.57
CA ASP A 98 -4.80 9.71 -12.05
C ASP A 98 -5.34 10.94 -11.28
N SER A 99 -5.27 10.90 -9.94
CA SER A 99 -5.68 12.02 -9.10
C SER A 99 -4.88 13.30 -9.41
N GLN A 100 -3.56 13.19 -9.62
CA GLN A 100 -2.73 14.35 -9.92
C GLN A 100 -2.98 14.91 -11.32
N ILE A 101 -3.11 14.04 -12.32
CA ILE A 101 -3.36 14.47 -13.70
C ILE A 101 -4.76 15.09 -13.82
N SER A 102 -5.75 14.51 -13.13
CA SER A 102 -7.10 15.08 -13.06
C SER A 102 -7.08 16.49 -12.45
N SER A 103 -6.39 16.67 -11.31
CA SER A 103 -6.25 18.00 -10.70
C SER A 103 -5.55 18.99 -11.63
N ARG A 104 -4.50 18.59 -12.35
CA ARG A 104 -3.81 19.44 -13.31
C ARG A 104 -4.67 19.80 -14.52
N MET A 105 -5.50 18.89 -14.97
CA MET A 105 -6.45 19.15 -16.03
C MET A 105 -7.54 20.12 -15.57
N GLU A 106 -8.03 20.00 -14.34
CA GLU A 106 -8.96 20.97 -13.75
C GLU A 106 -8.33 22.37 -13.67
N ASP A 107 -7.10 22.49 -13.16
CA ASP A 107 -6.34 23.74 -13.14
C ASP A 107 -6.23 24.38 -14.55
N PHE A 108 -5.98 23.55 -15.57
CA PHE A 108 -5.92 23.99 -16.97
C PHE A 108 -7.27 24.48 -17.48
N LEU A 109 -8.37 23.76 -17.21
CA LEU A 109 -9.73 24.16 -17.60
C LEU A 109 -10.17 25.45 -16.92
N ASP A 110 -9.83 25.63 -15.66
CA ASP A 110 -10.10 26.85 -14.91
C ASP A 110 -9.30 28.03 -15.48
N ALA A 111 -8.01 27.84 -15.75
CA ALA A 111 -7.15 28.89 -16.35
C ALA A 111 -7.63 29.32 -17.74
N THR A 112 -8.19 28.40 -18.52
CA THR A 112 -8.75 28.68 -19.84
C THR A 112 -10.19 29.19 -19.80
N GLY A 113 -10.88 29.10 -18.66
CA GLY A 113 -12.28 29.48 -18.51
C GLY A 113 -13.25 28.60 -19.31
N THR A 114 -12.84 27.36 -19.61
CA THR A 114 -13.58 26.45 -20.51
C THR A 114 -14.27 25.28 -19.80
N GLY A 115 -14.20 25.23 -18.46
CA GLY A 115 -14.72 24.13 -17.65
C GLY A 115 -16.21 23.84 -17.80
N ASP A 116 -17.03 24.84 -18.21
CA ASP A 116 -18.46 24.67 -18.46
C ASP A 116 -18.77 24.12 -19.86
N ASN A 117 -17.80 23.99 -20.75
CA ASN A 117 -17.99 23.46 -22.10
C ASN A 117 -17.95 21.92 -22.09
N GLU A 118 -19.10 21.31 -22.35
CA GLU A 118 -19.25 19.84 -22.32
C GLU A 118 -18.30 19.12 -23.30
N GLN A 119 -18.06 19.67 -24.48
CA GLN A 119 -17.17 19.07 -25.46
C GLN A 119 -15.72 19.10 -24.99
N ILE A 120 -15.28 20.19 -24.36
CA ILE A 120 -13.94 20.32 -23.78
C ILE A 120 -13.78 19.37 -22.60
N ARG A 121 -14.78 19.26 -21.72
CA ARG A 121 -14.77 18.31 -20.61
C ARG A 121 -14.61 16.87 -21.07
N GLN A 122 -15.37 16.44 -22.05
CA GLN A 122 -15.25 15.08 -22.61
C GLN A 122 -13.85 14.81 -23.18
N ARG A 123 -13.26 15.80 -23.86
CA ARG A 123 -11.88 15.68 -24.36
C ARG A 123 -10.85 15.61 -23.23
N SER A 124 -10.99 16.44 -22.20
CA SER A 124 -10.10 16.44 -21.04
C SER A 124 -10.11 15.10 -20.30
N GLU A 125 -11.27 14.46 -20.14
CA GLU A 125 -11.38 13.12 -19.56
C GLU A 125 -10.63 12.05 -20.39
N ILE A 126 -10.73 12.13 -21.73
CA ILE A 126 -9.99 11.22 -22.62
C ILE A 126 -8.50 11.42 -22.49
N VAL A 127 -8.02 12.66 -22.48
CA VAL A 127 -6.61 13.00 -22.34
C VAL A 127 -6.08 12.53 -20.99
N THR A 128 -6.77 12.82 -19.89
CA THR A 128 -6.42 12.37 -18.54
C THR A 128 -6.27 10.86 -18.49
N LYS A 129 -7.25 10.13 -19.01
CA LYS A 129 -7.20 8.66 -19.04
C LYS A 129 -6.03 8.12 -19.86
N ASN A 130 -5.73 8.71 -21.02
CA ASN A 130 -4.59 8.29 -21.86
C ASN A 130 -3.26 8.49 -21.14
N VAL A 131 -3.06 9.63 -20.47
CA VAL A 131 -1.85 9.93 -19.68
C VAL A 131 -1.69 8.94 -18.51
N THR A 132 -2.77 8.66 -17.79
CA THR A 132 -2.77 7.69 -16.68
C THR A 132 -2.38 6.30 -17.16
N VAL A 133 -2.93 5.84 -18.27
CA VAL A 133 -2.59 4.53 -18.87
C VAL A 133 -1.12 4.48 -19.33
N GLU A 134 -0.62 5.52 -19.99
CA GLU A 134 0.77 5.62 -20.41
C GLU A 134 1.73 5.57 -19.22
N ALA A 135 1.43 6.31 -18.15
CA ALA A 135 2.24 6.36 -16.93
C ALA A 135 2.32 5.02 -16.19
N GLN A 136 1.27 4.20 -16.26
CA GLN A 136 1.26 2.85 -15.66
C GLN A 136 2.24 1.89 -16.33
N LEU A 137 2.56 2.10 -17.59
CA LEU A 137 3.37 1.18 -18.40
C LEU A 137 4.87 1.48 -18.28
N VAL A 138 5.26 2.74 -18.09
CA VAL A 138 6.65 3.19 -18.21
C VAL A 138 7.01 4.19 -17.10
N GLY A 139 8.26 4.16 -16.64
CA GLY A 139 8.83 5.25 -15.85
C GLY A 139 8.93 5.02 -14.35
N TYR A 140 8.33 3.98 -13.79
CA TYR A 140 8.55 3.66 -12.38
C TYR A 140 9.90 2.96 -12.16
N LYS A 141 10.46 3.14 -10.96
CA LYS A 141 11.65 2.45 -10.48
C LYS A 141 11.33 1.71 -9.19
N GLU A 142 11.82 0.50 -9.06
CA GLU A 142 11.87 -0.21 -7.79
C GLU A 142 13.07 0.32 -7.01
N ILE A 143 12.83 0.85 -5.82
CA ILE A 143 13.86 1.45 -4.96
C ILE A 143 14.16 0.64 -3.72
N ASN A 144 13.18 -0.15 -3.24
CA ASN A 144 13.37 -1.12 -2.17
C ASN A 144 12.51 -2.35 -2.41
N ALA A 145 13.04 -3.51 -2.01
CA ALA A 145 12.30 -4.77 -2.01
C ALA A 145 12.79 -5.71 -0.91
N GLU A 146 11.86 -6.38 -0.25
CA GLU A 146 12.14 -7.35 0.81
C GLU A 146 11.19 -8.53 0.74
N SER A 147 11.66 -9.73 1.09
CA SER A 147 10.84 -10.94 1.17
C SER A 147 10.99 -11.58 2.53
N GLN A 148 9.86 -12.00 3.10
CA GLN A 148 9.80 -12.70 4.36
C GLN A 148 9.08 -14.03 4.19
N SER A 149 9.39 -15.01 5.04
CA SER A 149 8.70 -16.30 5.10
C SER A 149 7.87 -16.37 6.36
N VAL A 150 6.57 -16.56 6.20
CA VAL A 150 5.62 -16.69 7.32
C VAL A 150 4.85 -18.00 7.17
N GLY A 151 5.19 -18.96 8.01
CA GLY A 151 4.64 -20.33 7.90
C GLY A 151 4.96 -20.96 6.54
N THR A 152 3.92 -21.28 5.77
CA THR A 152 4.03 -21.89 4.43
C THR A 152 3.98 -20.89 3.29
N LYS A 153 4.00 -19.60 3.59
CA LYS A 153 3.84 -18.52 2.62
C LYS A 153 5.04 -17.58 2.62
N PHE A 154 5.20 -16.90 1.51
CA PHE A 154 6.11 -15.77 1.35
C PHE A 154 5.30 -14.48 1.30
N ILE A 155 5.75 -13.47 2.02
CA ILE A 155 5.28 -12.09 1.89
C ILE A 155 6.41 -11.31 1.24
N HIS A 156 6.09 -10.57 0.20
CA HIS A 156 7.03 -9.69 -0.48
C HIS A 156 6.54 -8.25 -0.41
N TYR A 157 7.45 -7.36 -0.05
CA TYR A 157 7.25 -5.92 0.00
C TYR A 157 8.07 -5.28 -1.12
N VAL A 158 7.51 -4.31 -1.80
CA VAL A 158 8.23 -3.53 -2.82
C VAL A 158 7.86 -2.07 -2.70
N LEU A 159 8.85 -1.18 -2.74
CA LEU A 159 8.66 0.25 -2.83
C LEU A 159 9.02 0.71 -4.23
N ILE A 160 8.07 1.32 -4.91
CA ILE A 160 8.28 1.90 -6.24
C ILE A 160 8.20 3.43 -6.17
N GLU A 161 8.96 4.06 -7.05
CA GLU A 161 9.03 5.51 -7.27
C GLU A 161 8.60 5.84 -8.69
N TYR A 162 7.84 6.91 -8.85
CA TYR A 162 7.50 7.49 -10.16
C TYR A 162 7.74 9.01 -10.16
N PRO A 163 8.60 9.54 -11.06
CA PRO A 163 8.83 10.98 -11.15
C PRO A 163 7.58 11.72 -11.65
N ILE A 164 7.05 12.66 -10.86
CA ILE A 164 5.84 13.43 -11.18
C ILE A 164 6.00 14.23 -12.49
N GLY A 165 7.21 14.77 -12.74
CA GLY A 165 7.50 15.53 -13.94
C GLY A 165 7.25 14.78 -15.23
N GLN A 166 7.34 13.44 -15.24
CA GLN A 166 7.06 12.62 -16.43
C GLN A 166 5.56 12.60 -16.74
N ALA A 167 4.69 12.43 -15.73
CA ALA A 167 3.25 12.48 -15.92
C ALA A 167 2.78 13.85 -16.39
N ASN A 168 3.29 14.93 -15.79
CA ASN A 168 2.97 16.29 -16.19
C ASN A 168 3.44 16.59 -17.62
N GLN A 169 4.62 16.09 -18.04
CA GLN A 169 5.10 16.23 -19.41
C GLN A 169 4.22 15.48 -20.41
N ALA A 170 3.77 14.27 -20.04
CA ALA A 170 2.85 13.51 -20.89
C ALA A 170 1.52 14.24 -21.05
N LEU A 171 0.98 14.82 -19.95
CA LEU A 171 -0.23 15.63 -19.99
C LEU A 171 -0.08 16.84 -20.93
N LEU A 172 0.99 17.61 -20.77
CA LEU A 172 1.27 18.76 -21.63
C LEU A 172 1.36 18.37 -23.11
N ASN A 173 2.05 17.27 -23.42
CA ASN A 173 2.15 16.78 -24.79
C ASN A 173 0.80 16.37 -25.37
N GLN A 174 -0.05 15.74 -24.58
CA GLN A 174 -1.40 15.34 -24.99
C GLN A 174 -2.30 16.57 -25.23
N ILE A 175 -2.24 17.57 -24.35
CA ILE A 175 -2.99 18.84 -24.54
C ILE A 175 -2.54 19.53 -25.84
N LYS A 176 -1.23 19.64 -26.10
CA LYS A 176 -0.68 20.26 -27.31
C LYS A 176 -1.09 19.53 -28.61
N GLN A 177 -1.29 18.22 -28.55
CA GLN A 177 -1.73 17.41 -29.70
C GLN A 177 -3.25 17.42 -29.90
N ASP A 178 -4.00 17.84 -28.90
CA ASP A 178 -5.46 17.88 -28.98
C ASP A 178 -5.93 19.20 -29.58
N GLU A 179 -6.53 19.14 -30.79
CA GLU A 179 -6.98 20.32 -31.52
C GLU A 179 -8.02 21.14 -30.76
N ILE A 180 -8.83 20.52 -29.91
CA ILE A 180 -9.90 21.20 -29.16
C ILE A 180 -9.32 21.89 -27.93
N LEU A 181 -8.46 21.21 -27.17
CA LEU A 181 -7.87 21.76 -25.96
C LEU A 181 -6.80 22.83 -26.25
N SER A 182 -6.02 22.68 -27.34
CA SER A 182 -4.94 23.58 -27.70
C SER A 182 -5.40 24.87 -28.38
N THR A 183 -6.64 24.97 -28.90
CA THR A 183 -7.12 26.12 -29.67
C THR A 183 -7.95 27.12 -28.86
N THR A 184 -8.07 26.96 -27.54
CA THR A 184 -8.72 27.95 -26.70
C THR A 184 -7.88 29.22 -26.57
N GLU A 185 -8.49 30.39 -26.51
CA GLU A 185 -7.79 31.68 -26.46
C GLU A 185 -6.76 31.80 -25.32
N ALA A 186 -7.03 31.13 -24.19
CA ALA A 186 -6.12 31.13 -23.03
C ALA A 186 -5.22 29.89 -22.96
N ALA A 187 -5.29 28.96 -23.92
CA ALA A 187 -4.56 27.70 -23.86
C ALA A 187 -3.03 27.89 -23.86
N ASP A 188 -2.52 28.82 -24.66
CA ASP A 188 -1.08 29.10 -24.73
C ASP A 188 -0.51 29.57 -23.39
N ALA A 189 -1.23 30.41 -22.66
CA ALA A 189 -0.83 30.89 -21.33
C ALA A 189 -0.87 29.76 -20.29
N ALA A 190 -1.94 28.97 -20.28
CA ALA A 190 -2.08 27.82 -19.37
C ALA A 190 -1.04 26.73 -19.63
N MET A 191 -0.72 26.46 -20.90
CA MET A 191 0.36 25.52 -21.28
C MET A 191 1.73 26.04 -20.86
N ALA A 192 2.00 27.34 -21.00
CA ALA A 192 3.27 27.94 -20.56
C ALA A 192 3.43 27.86 -19.03
N GLU A 193 2.37 28.04 -18.26
CA GLU A 193 2.40 27.87 -16.81
C GLU A 193 2.72 26.41 -16.42
N LEU A 194 2.07 25.44 -17.06
CA LEU A 194 2.34 24.02 -16.86
C LEU A 194 3.79 23.64 -17.22
N GLU A 195 4.33 24.19 -18.32
CA GLU A 195 5.75 24.03 -18.71
C GLU A 195 6.71 24.56 -17.64
N ALA A 196 6.45 25.75 -17.12
CA ALA A 196 7.28 26.36 -16.07
C ALA A 196 7.27 25.51 -14.78
N GLU A 197 6.13 24.94 -14.42
CA GLU A 197 6.04 24.07 -13.26
C GLU A 197 6.78 22.72 -13.47
N ILE A 198 6.69 22.12 -14.67
CA ILE A 198 7.44 20.92 -15.02
C ILE A 198 8.94 21.17 -14.90
N GLU A 199 9.43 22.29 -15.45
CA GLU A 199 10.86 22.63 -15.41
C GLU A 199 11.33 22.88 -13.97
N LYS A 200 10.52 23.56 -13.14
CA LYS A 200 10.81 23.74 -11.72
C LYS A 200 10.92 22.41 -10.98
N LYS A 201 10.06 21.43 -11.30
CA LYS A 201 10.11 20.09 -10.71
C LYS A 201 11.28 19.25 -11.21
N ARG A 202 11.74 19.48 -12.45
CA ARG A 202 12.92 18.79 -13.00
C ARG A 202 14.24 19.35 -12.42
N SER A 203 14.32 20.65 -12.22
CA SER A 203 15.53 21.31 -11.71
C SER A 203 15.74 21.18 -10.20
N GLY A 204 14.72 20.79 -9.45
CA GLY A 204 14.76 20.62 -8.00
C GLY A 204 15.07 19.17 -7.55
N SER A 205 15.31 18.23 -8.45
CA SER A 205 15.64 16.81 -8.15
C SER A 205 17.15 16.55 -8.10
#